data_e9db916bc33c5e8df2c4c4e83bafa097
#
_entry.id   e9db916bc33c5e8df2c4c4e83bafa097
#
_cell.length_a   1.000
_cell.length_b   1.000
_cell.length_c   1.000
_cell.angle_alpha   90.00
_cell.angle_beta   90.00
_cell.angle_gamma   90.00
#
_symmetry.space_group_name_H-M   'P 1'
#
loop_
_entity.id
_entity.type
_entity.pdbx_description
1 polymer ?
#
loop_
_entity_poly.entity_id
_entity_poly.type
_entity_poly.pdbx_seq_one_letter_code
_entity_poly.pdbx_strand_id
1 'polypeptide(L)'
;DQFGGYSRYATIMIVLGTTYIIYSRQYKRKLYITLVIYSIGLLSLRSKMFGFYIAFVCVMFLWKKVSVKKLVSLKMVILFSFMIIAVIYVAKEKIEFYFIDGLFADNMFARPLLYVKAIDILNDFPFFGTGFGSYATFASAEYYSPLYYTYDLYISPEIGRGLYISDSYFPVFAQFGYVGFVLFVCFWFRLLKIAKTNFEIYNNELLFKLTILIFIFFIIYCG
;
A
#
# COMPACT_ATOMS: atom_id res chain seq x y z
N ASP A 1 -14.66 15.29 9.86
CA ASP A 1 -14.46 13.88 9.45
C ASP A 1 -14.80 13.53 8.00
N GLN A 2 -14.81 14.49 7.09
CA GLN A 2 -15.14 14.22 5.68
C GLN A 2 -14.05 13.40 4.95
N PHE A 3 -12.80 13.44 5.39
CA PHE A 3 -11.69 12.77 4.69
C PHE A 3 -11.57 11.26 4.97
N GLY A 4 -12.06 10.77 6.11
CA GLY A 4 -12.06 9.33 6.43
C GLY A 4 -13.08 8.51 5.62
N GLY A 5 -14.21 9.11 5.23
CA GLY A 5 -15.31 8.43 4.54
C GLY A 5 -14.92 7.89 3.16
N TYR A 6 -14.26 8.69 2.34
CA TYR A 6 -13.89 8.30 0.96
C TYR A 6 -12.85 7.18 0.88
N SER A 7 -11.89 7.15 1.81
CA SER A 7 -10.90 6.07 1.88
C SER A 7 -11.54 4.76 2.32
N ARG A 8 -12.42 4.80 3.32
CA ARG A 8 -13.18 3.63 3.77
C ARG A 8 -14.09 3.10 2.68
N TYR A 9 -14.77 3.98 1.96
CA TYR A 9 -15.63 3.60 0.82
C TYR A 9 -14.85 2.85 -0.26
N ALA A 10 -13.69 3.36 -0.69
CA ALA A 10 -12.83 2.69 -1.66
C ALA A 10 -12.41 1.30 -1.18
N THR A 11 -11.97 1.18 0.07
CA THR A 11 -11.57 -0.10 0.67
C THR A 11 -12.74 -1.09 0.73
N ILE A 12 -13.94 -0.64 1.13
CA ILE A 12 -15.15 -1.49 1.14
C ILE A 12 -15.45 -2.02 -0.26
N MET A 13 -15.37 -1.19 -1.30
CA MET A 13 -15.61 -1.65 -2.68
C MET A 13 -14.59 -2.68 -3.15
N ILE A 14 -13.32 -2.53 -2.75
CA ILE A 14 -12.27 -3.52 -3.05
C ILE A 14 -12.56 -4.84 -2.33
N VAL A 15 -12.90 -4.80 -1.05
CA VAL A 15 -13.24 -6.00 -0.27
C VAL A 15 -14.46 -6.69 -0.85
N LEU A 16 -15.54 -5.96 -1.15
CA LEU A 16 -16.76 -6.51 -1.76
C LEU A 16 -16.47 -7.20 -3.10
N GLY A 17 -15.77 -6.54 -4.01
CA GLY A 17 -15.44 -7.11 -5.31
C GLY A 17 -14.54 -8.34 -5.19
N THR A 18 -13.55 -8.32 -4.31
CA THR A 18 -12.65 -9.46 -4.07
C THR A 18 -13.42 -10.65 -3.48
N THR A 19 -14.27 -10.40 -2.50
CA THR A 19 -15.14 -11.43 -1.89
C THR A 19 -16.08 -12.02 -2.94
N TYR A 20 -16.69 -11.18 -3.78
CA TYR A 20 -17.57 -11.64 -4.84
C TYR A 20 -16.85 -12.56 -5.85
N ILE A 21 -15.60 -12.23 -6.24
CA ILE A 21 -14.80 -13.10 -7.11
C ILE A 21 -14.57 -14.48 -6.49
N ILE A 22 -14.29 -14.53 -5.19
CA ILE A 22 -14.00 -15.79 -4.49
C ILE A 22 -15.23 -16.67 -4.44
N TYR A 23 -16.37 -16.12 -4.05
CA TYR A 23 -17.59 -16.90 -3.81
C TYR A 23 -18.43 -17.21 -5.06
N SER A 24 -18.33 -16.43 -6.13
CA SER A 24 -19.12 -16.64 -7.33
C SER A 24 -18.64 -17.86 -8.13
N ARG A 25 -19.58 -18.71 -8.58
CA ARG A 25 -19.28 -19.92 -9.37
C ARG A 25 -19.01 -19.64 -10.86
N GLN A 26 -19.62 -18.60 -11.44
CA GLN A 26 -19.54 -18.31 -12.89
C GLN A 26 -18.34 -17.41 -13.23
N TYR A 27 -17.26 -17.98 -13.76
CA TYR A 27 -15.98 -17.29 -13.97
C TYR A 27 -16.08 -15.98 -14.78
N LYS A 28 -16.65 -16.00 -15.97
CA LYS A 28 -16.74 -14.79 -16.82
C LYS A 28 -17.61 -13.71 -16.18
N ARG A 29 -18.81 -14.09 -15.73
CA ARG A 29 -19.77 -13.15 -15.14
C ARG A 29 -19.23 -12.48 -13.88
N LYS A 30 -18.49 -13.22 -13.04
CA LYS A 30 -17.93 -12.65 -11.81
C LYS A 30 -16.87 -11.58 -12.09
N LEU A 31 -16.05 -11.72 -13.13
CA LEU A 31 -15.05 -10.71 -13.47
C LEU A 31 -15.71 -9.39 -13.91
N TYR A 32 -16.74 -9.47 -14.76
CA TYR A 32 -17.48 -8.26 -15.20
C TYR A 32 -18.22 -7.58 -14.05
N ILE A 33 -18.88 -8.34 -13.18
CA ILE A 33 -19.58 -7.76 -12.02
C ILE A 33 -18.55 -7.11 -11.06
N THR A 34 -17.42 -7.74 -10.82
CA THR A 34 -16.36 -7.13 -10.00
C THR A 34 -15.81 -5.86 -10.63
N LEU A 35 -15.65 -5.83 -11.95
CA LEU A 35 -15.25 -4.64 -12.68
C LEU A 35 -16.26 -3.50 -12.47
N VAL A 36 -17.57 -3.80 -12.51
CA VAL A 36 -18.62 -2.81 -12.19
C VAL A 36 -18.52 -2.33 -10.75
N ILE A 37 -18.35 -3.24 -9.78
CA ILE A 37 -18.18 -2.88 -8.35
C ILE A 37 -16.99 -1.94 -8.17
N TYR A 38 -15.86 -2.25 -8.80
CA TYR A 38 -14.66 -1.40 -8.70
C TYR A 38 -14.82 -0.08 -9.46
N SER A 39 -15.57 -0.05 -10.57
CA SER A 39 -15.90 1.21 -11.26
C SER A 39 -16.73 2.13 -10.37
N ILE A 40 -17.67 1.59 -9.60
CA ILE A 40 -18.40 2.36 -8.58
C ILE A 40 -17.41 2.86 -7.50
N GLY A 41 -16.41 2.05 -7.13
CA GLY A 41 -15.35 2.46 -6.21
C GLY A 41 -14.55 3.68 -6.69
N LEU A 42 -14.43 3.91 -8.01
CA LEU A 42 -13.74 5.08 -8.56
C LEU A 42 -14.42 6.40 -8.18
N LEU A 43 -15.71 6.38 -7.81
CA LEU A 43 -16.43 7.56 -7.30
C LEU A 43 -15.83 8.10 -6.00
N SER A 44 -14.98 7.32 -5.33
CA SER A 44 -14.19 7.81 -4.19
C SER A 44 -13.18 8.90 -4.56
N LEU A 45 -12.87 9.07 -5.86
CA LEU A 45 -11.87 10.00 -6.41
C LEU A 45 -10.47 9.86 -5.75
N ARG A 46 -10.17 8.71 -5.14
CA ARG A 46 -8.88 8.43 -4.52
C ARG A 46 -7.90 7.86 -5.56
N SER A 47 -6.73 8.47 -5.67
CA SER A 47 -5.66 8.01 -6.58
C SER A 47 -5.28 6.54 -6.34
N LYS A 48 -5.28 6.09 -5.09
CA LYS A 48 -5.04 4.69 -4.70
C LYS A 48 -6.09 3.74 -5.32
N MET A 49 -7.37 4.14 -5.40
CA MET A 49 -8.42 3.34 -6.04
C MET A 49 -8.24 3.24 -7.55
N PHE A 50 -7.85 4.32 -8.22
CA PHE A 50 -7.53 4.29 -9.66
C PHE A 50 -6.35 3.35 -9.94
N GLY A 51 -5.28 3.45 -9.14
CA GLY A 51 -4.13 2.54 -9.26
C GLY A 51 -4.52 1.07 -9.11
N PHE A 52 -5.34 0.75 -8.11
CA PHE A 52 -5.83 -0.62 -7.89
C PHE A 52 -6.74 -1.10 -9.04
N TYR A 53 -7.62 -0.25 -9.55
CA TYR A 53 -8.50 -0.57 -10.69
C TYR A 53 -7.69 -0.92 -11.94
N ILE A 54 -6.69 -0.12 -12.26
CA ILE A 54 -5.77 -0.39 -13.38
C ILE A 54 -5.04 -1.72 -13.16
N ALA A 55 -4.50 -1.95 -11.98
CA ALA A 55 -3.85 -3.21 -11.63
C ALA A 55 -4.79 -4.41 -11.78
N PHE A 56 -6.05 -4.29 -11.36
CA PHE A 56 -7.07 -5.33 -11.53
C PHE A 56 -7.31 -5.65 -13.00
N VAL A 57 -7.52 -4.64 -13.84
CA VAL A 57 -7.72 -4.83 -15.28
C VAL A 57 -6.50 -5.51 -15.91
N CYS A 58 -5.31 -5.04 -15.61
CA CYS A 58 -4.07 -5.61 -16.13
C CYS A 58 -3.89 -7.09 -15.72
N VAL A 59 -4.05 -7.40 -14.43
CA VAL A 59 -3.84 -8.76 -13.92
C VAL A 59 -4.93 -9.73 -14.39
N MET A 60 -6.19 -9.31 -14.42
CA MET A 60 -7.30 -10.22 -14.73
C MET A 60 -7.54 -10.38 -16.23
N PHE A 61 -7.41 -9.32 -17.01
CA PHE A 61 -7.79 -9.34 -18.43
C PHE A 61 -6.60 -9.37 -19.39
N LEU A 62 -5.52 -8.65 -19.09
CA LEU A 62 -4.35 -8.59 -19.98
C LEU A 62 -3.34 -9.71 -19.72
N TRP A 63 -3.32 -10.24 -18.51
CA TRP A 63 -2.48 -11.38 -18.17
C TRP A 63 -3.07 -12.69 -18.73
N LYS A 64 -2.96 -12.89 -20.02
CA LYS A 64 -3.33 -14.16 -20.67
C LYS A 64 -2.21 -15.16 -20.43
N LYS A 65 -2.55 -16.34 -19.82
CA LYS A 65 -1.72 -17.57 -19.69
C LYS A 65 -0.21 -17.32 -19.88
N VAL A 66 0.39 -16.59 -18.98
CA VAL A 66 1.83 -16.40 -19.00
C VAL A 66 2.43 -17.65 -18.34
N SER A 67 3.02 -18.53 -19.13
CA SER A 67 3.95 -19.50 -18.56
C SER A 67 4.93 -18.73 -17.68
N VAL A 68 5.10 -19.15 -16.44
CA VAL A 68 5.95 -18.48 -15.44
C VAL A 68 7.37 -18.23 -15.98
N LYS A 69 7.83 -19.03 -16.93
CA LYS A 69 9.07 -18.82 -17.70
C LYS A 69 9.03 -17.59 -18.64
N LYS A 70 7.84 -17.07 -18.98
CA LYS A 70 7.65 -15.87 -19.82
C LYS A 70 7.30 -14.61 -19.02
N LEU A 71 7.29 -14.65 -17.70
CA LEU A 71 7.08 -13.48 -16.84
C LEU A 71 8.16 -12.39 -17.03
N VAL A 72 9.32 -12.80 -17.56
CA VAL A 72 10.43 -11.92 -17.97
C VAL A 72 10.42 -11.72 -19.49
N SER A 73 9.25 -11.82 -20.16
CA SER A 73 9.23 -11.46 -21.56
C SER A 73 9.39 -9.94 -21.68
N LEU A 74 10.21 -9.49 -22.61
CA LEU A 74 10.47 -8.08 -22.89
C LEU A 74 9.17 -7.26 -22.97
N LYS A 75 8.09 -7.82 -23.53
CA LYS A 75 6.77 -7.20 -23.62
C LYS A 75 6.13 -6.90 -22.26
N MET A 76 6.29 -7.80 -21.28
CA MET A 76 5.76 -7.60 -19.93
C MET A 76 6.59 -6.57 -19.16
N VAL A 77 7.91 -6.60 -19.31
CA VAL A 77 8.81 -5.58 -18.74
C VAL A 77 8.44 -4.21 -19.28
N ILE A 78 8.25 -4.08 -20.60
CA ILE A 78 7.83 -2.83 -21.23
C ILE A 78 6.46 -2.36 -20.73
N LEU A 79 5.49 -3.27 -20.61
CA LEU A 79 4.15 -2.94 -20.10
C LEU A 79 4.21 -2.47 -18.63
N PHE A 80 4.94 -3.18 -17.77
CA PHE A 80 5.13 -2.76 -16.38
C PHE A 80 5.91 -1.44 -16.26
N SER A 81 6.94 -1.25 -17.08
CA SER A 81 7.68 0.01 -17.12
C SER A 81 6.79 1.17 -17.55
N PHE A 82 5.95 0.97 -18.58
CA PHE A 82 4.99 1.98 -19.02
C PHE A 82 3.97 2.30 -17.93
N MET A 83 3.45 1.28 -17.22
CA MET A 83 2.55 1.48 -16.08
C MET A 83 3.22 2.27 -14.95
N ILE A 84 4.47 1.93 -14.61
CA ILE A 84 5.24 2.64 -13.59
C ILE A 84 5.46 4.09 -13.99
N ILE A 85 5.85 4.34 -15.24
CA ILE A 85 6.04 5.69 -15.78
C ILE A 85 4.73 6.48 -15.74
N ALA A 86 3.61 5.86 -16.14
CA ALA A 86 2.30 6.51 -16.08
C ALA A 86 1.88 6.85 -14.65
N VAL A 87 2.13 5.96 -13.69
CA VAL A 87 1.87 6.21 -12.26
C VAL A 87 2.75 7.33 -11.73
N ILE A 88 4.05 7.33 -12.05
CA ILE A 88 4.99 8.39 -11.66
C ILE A 88 4.56 9.73 -12.28
N TYR A 89 4.17 9.74 -13.55
CA TYR A 89 3.72 10.96 -14.22
C TYR A 89 2.48 11.57 -13.58
N VAL A 90 1.46 10.74 -13.26
CA VAL A 90 0.24 11.18 -12.56
C VAL A 90 0.52 11.59 -11.11
N ALA A 91 1.49 10.93 -10.46
CA ALA A 91 1.87 11.22 -9.09
C ALA A 91 2.89 12.38 -8.96
N LYS A 92 3.49 12.81 -10.07
CA LYS A 92 4.61 13.78 -10.10
C LYS A 92 4.30 15.02 -9.26
N GLU A 93 3.20 15.70 -9.54
CA GLU A 93 2.80 16.93 -8.81
C GLU A 93 2.64 16.68 -7.31
N LYS A 94 2.11 15.50 -6.92
CA LYS A 94 1.98 15.13 -5.51
C LYS A 94 3.33 14.79 -4.88
N ILE A 95 4.21 14.13 -5.63
CA ILE A 95 5.56 13.81 -5.16
C ILE A 95 6.35 15.10 -4.99
N GLU A 96 6.32 16.01 -5.95
CA GLU A 96 6.96 17.32 -5.86
C GLU A 96 6.42 18.10 -4.65
N PHE A 97 5.10 18.24 -4.53
CA PHE A 97 4.46 18.95 -3.44
C PHE A 97 4.76 18.37 -2.06
N TYR A 98 4.69 17.05 -1.87
CA TYR A 98 4.89 16.45 -0.56
C TYR A 98 6.34 16.18 -0.20
N PHE A 99 7.19 15.79 -1.17
CA PHE A 99 8.56 15.37 -0.88
C PHE A 99 9.62 16.39 -1.28
N ILE A 100 9.36 17.27 -2.24
CA ILE A 100 10.31 18.31 -2.61
C ILE A 100 9.95 19.60 -1.88
N ASP A 101 8.78 20.18 -2.16
CA ASP A 101 8.37 21.42 -1.52
C ASP A 101 8.16 21.26 -0.01
N GLY A 102 7.61 20.12 0.41
CA GLY A 102 7.36 19.83 1.82
C GLY A 102 8.60 19.57 2.67
N LEU A 103 9.72 19.14 2.07
CA LEU A 103 11.01 18.98 2.77
C LEU A 103 11.77 20.31 2.90
N PHE A 104 11.60 21.22 1.93
CA PHE A 104 12.30 22.50 1.89
C PHE A 104 11.48 23.68 2.43
N ALA A 105 10.22 23.45 2.79
CA ALA A 105 9.40 24.46 3.47
C ALA A 105 9.92 24.75 4.88
N ASP A 106 9.84 25.99 5.34
CA ASP A 106 10.22 26.40 6.69
C ASP A 106 9.51 25.58 7.79
N ASN A 107 8.32 25.05 7.47
CA ASN A 107 7.61 24.05 8.28
C ASN A 107 7.44 22.78 7.45
N MET A 108 8.28 21.79 7.66
CA MET A 108 8.16 20.48 7.02
C MET A 108 6.74 19.91 7.14
N PHE A 109 6.16 19.42 6.04
CA PHE A 109 4.89 18.71 6.12
C PHE A 109 5.00 17.45 6.97
N ALA A 110 3.96 17.14 7.72
CA ALA A 110 3.94 16.02 8.65
C ALA A 110 4.33 14.66 8.00
N ARG A 111 3.92 14.42 6.74
CA ARG A 111 4.25 13.15 6.05
C ARG A 111 5.74 12.98 5.76
N PRO A 112 6.42 13.90 5.03
CA PRO A 112 7.86 13.79 4.81
C PRO A 112 8.63 13.73 6.13
N LEU A 113 8.23 14.52 7.11
CA LEU A 113 8.85 14.54 8.42
C LEU A 113 8.77 13.18 9.12
N LEU A 114 7.62 12.50 9.06
CA LEU A 114 7.47 11.15 9.60
C LEU A 114 8.41 10.13 8.92
N TYR A 115 8.65 10.26 7.61
CA TYR A 115 9.58 9.37 6.90
C TYR A 115 11.04 9.62 7.29
N VAL A 116 11.44 10.89 7.35
CA VAL A 116 12.82 11.27 7.74
C VAL A 116 13.08 10.80 9.18
N LYS A 117 12.20 11.14 10.11
CA LYS A 117 12.35 10.75 11.52
C LYS A 117 12.24 9.24 11.74
N ALA A 118 11.50 8.50 10.90
CA ALA A 118 11.49 7.04 10.94
C ALA A 118 12.88 6.46 10.63
N ILE A 119 13.63 7.08 9.71
CA ILE A 119 15.00 6.64 9.39
C ILE A 119 15.93 6.93 10.57
N ASP A 120 15.82 8.11 11.19
CA ASP A 120 16.60 8.45 12.38
C ASP A 120 16.35 7.43 13.51
N ILE A 121 15.07 7.14 13.80
CA ILE A 121 14.68 6.16 14.81
C ILE A 121 15.19 4.75 14.45
N LEU A 122 15.13 4.33 13.19
CA LEU A 122 15.65 3.03 12.74
C LEU A 122 17.17 2.93 12.93
N ASN A 123 17.89 4.02 12.75
CA ASN A 123 19.33 4.05 12.97
C ASN A 123 19.67 3.96 14.46
N ASP A 124 18.90 4.60 15.33
CA ASP A 124 19.12 4.57 16.78
C ASP A 124 18.66 3.23 17.40
N PHE A 125 17.59 2.62 16.85
CA PHE A 125 17.03 1.35 17.32
C PHE A 125 16.98 0.29 16.21
N PRO A 126 18.13 -0.16 15.66
CA PRO A 126 18.16 -0.91 14.40
C PRO A 126 17.56 -2.31 14.50
N PHE A 127 17.66 -3.02 15.62
CA PHE A 127 17.27 -4.42 15.68
C PHE A 127 15.76 -4.59 15.82
N PHE A 128 15.19 -4.18 16.94
CA PHE A 128 13.79 -4.43 17.29
C PHE A 128 12.94 -3.17 17.29
N GLY A 129 13.52 -2.03 16.90
CA GLY A 129 12.82 -0.75 16.91
C GLY A 129 12.46 -0.26 18.30
N THR A 130 11.49 0.63 18.37
CA THR A 130 11.08 1.31 19.61
C THR A 130 9.90 0.66 20.33
N GLY A 131 9.36 -0.43 19.76
CA GLY A 131 8.23 -1.15 20.33
C GLY A 131 6.88 -0.77 19.69
N PHE A 132 5.92 -1.66 19.84
CA PHE A 132 4.59 -1.55 19.23
C PHE A 132 3.82 -0.33 19.77
N GLY A 133 3.20 0.42 18.87
CA GLY A 133 2.40 1.60 19.20
C GLY A 133 3.21 2.85 19.57
N SER A 134 4.53 2.83 19.44
CA SER A 134 5.40 3.93 19.88
C SER A 134 5.54 5.07 18.87
N TYR A 135 5.34 4.83 17.56
CA TYR A 135 5.59 5.82 16.52
C TYR A 135 4.58 5.76 15.35
N ALA A 136 4.15 6.92 14.87
CA ALA A 136 3.34 7.12 13.68
C ALA A 136 2.00 6.33 13.64
N THR A 137 1.49 5.86 14.78
CA THR A 137 0.23 5.14 14.92
C THR A 137 -0.79 5.92 15.73
N PHE A 138 -2.04 5.45 15.70
CA PHE A 138 -3.09 6.03 16.54
C PHE A 138 -2.72 5.97 18.03
N ALA A 139 -2.17 4.85 18.48
CA ALA A 139 -1.76 4.67 19.88
C ALA A 139 -0.68 5.67 20.30
N SER A 140 0.34 5.91 19.45
CA SER A 140 1.38 6.88 19.74
C SER A 140 0.88 8.33 19.75
N ALA A 141 -0.16 8.63 18.98
CA ALA A 141 -0.80 9.94 18.99
C ALA A 141 -1.73 10.14 20.18
N GLU A 142 -2.49 9.11 20.58
CA GLU A 142 -3.42 9.14 21.73
C GLU A 142 -2.68 9.36 23.05
N TYR A 143 -1.69 8.52 23.32
CA TYR A 143 -0.88 8.57 24.55
C TYR A 143 0.35 9.47 24.44
N TYR A 144 0.58 10.07 23.31
CA TYR A 144 1.67 10.93 22.92
C TYR A 144 3.05 10.42 23.32
N SER A 145 3.55 9.50 22.52
CA SER A 145 4.81 8.78 22.77
C SER A 145 5.97 9.71 23.13
N PRO A 146 6.83 9.34 24.10
CA PRO A 146 8.06 10.08 24.43
C PRO A 146 8.98 10.32 23.24
N LEU A 147 8.93 9.47 22.21
CA LEU A 147 9.72 9.63 20.99
C LEU A 147 9.41 10.95 20.26
N TYR A 148 8.18 11.43 20.31
CA TYR A 148 7.82 12.70 19.68
C TYR A 148 8.54 13.90 20.29
N TYR A 149 8.85 13.83 21.58
CA TYR A 149 9.68 14.85 22.25
C TYR A 149 11.15 14.69 21.88
N THR A 150 11.66 13.45 21.81
CA THR A 150 13.08 13.17 21.54
C THR A 150 13.47 13.54 20.10
N TYR A 151 12.55 13.38 19.14
CA TYR A 151 12.81 13.61 17.70
C TYR A 151 12.21 14.91 17.17
N ASP A 152 11.90 15.88 18.06
CA ASP A 152 11.35 17.19 17.70
C ASP A 152 10.05 17.14 16.90
N LEU A 153 9.19 16.14 17.22
CA LEU A 153 7.87 15.98 16.65
C LEU A 153 6.77 16.45 17.63
N TYR A 154 7.14 17.22 18.64
CA TYR A 154 6.18 17.71 19.61
C TYR A 154 5.19 18.67 18.96
N ILE A 155 3.91 18.40 19.14
CA ILE A 155 2.84 19.31 18.77
C ILE A 155 2.00 19.63 20.01
N SER A 156 1.68 20.92 20.16
CA SER A 156 0.73 21.36 21.17
C SER A 156 -0.61 20.61 21.02
N PRO A 157 -1.24 20.17 22.10
CA PRO A 157 -2.56 19.53 22.07
C PRO A 157 -3.62 20.36 21.35
N GLU A 158 -3.47 21.68 21.29
CA GLU A 158 -4.37 22.63 20.61
C GLU A 158 -4.36 22.47 19.09
N ILE A 159 -3.21 22.10 18.49
CA ILE A 159 -3.07 21.89 17.06
C ILE A 159 -3.59 20.49 16.65
N GLY A 160 -3.62 19.56 17.59
CA GLY A 160 -4.12 18.19 17.38
C GLY A 160 -3.02 17.16 17.24
N ARG A 161 -2.92 16.28 18.20
CA ARG A 161 -1.91 15.19 18.28
C ARG A 161 -2.00 14.19 17.13
N GLY A 162 -3.14 14.14 16.41
CA GLY A 162 -3.35 13.25 15.28
C GLY A 162 -2.57 13.59 14.01
N LEU A 163 -1.84 14.72 13.98
CA LEU A 163 -1.07 15.14 12.80
C LEU A 163 0.01 14.12 12.41
N TYR A 164 0.61 13.46 13.38
CA TYR A 164 1.69 12.49 13.19
C TYR A 164 1.23 11.03 13.17
N ILE A 165 0.03 10.79 12.66
CA ILE A 165 -0.44 9.44 12.31
C ILE A 165 -0.14 9.19 10.83
N SER A 166 0.61 8.12 10.54
CA SER A 166 0.91 7.71 9.18
C SER A 166 -0.20 6.82 8.61
N ASP A 167 -0.53 7.04 7.34
CA ASP A 167 -1.36 6.15 6.53
C ASP A 167 -0.51 5.14 5.71
N SER A 168 0.81 5.14 5.91
CA SER A 168 1.75 4.22 5.26
C SER A 168 2.53 3.39 6.28
N TYR A 169 2.98 2.21 5.85
CA TYR A 169 3.71 1.28 6.72
C TYR A 169 5.18 1.66 6.94
N PHE A 170 5.79 2.42 6.04
CA PHE A 170 7.21 2.72 6.15
C PHE A 170 7.57 3.41 7.48
N PRO A 171 6.93 4.51 7.89
CA PRO A 171 7.20 5.10 9.19
C PRO A 171 6.93 4.16 10.36
N VAL A 172 5.92 3.30 10.23
CA VAL A 172 5.56 2.32 11.27
C VAL A 172 6.65 1.26 11.48
N PHE A 173 7.49 0.97 10.48
CA PHE A 173 8.61 0.05 10.65
C PHE A 173 9.65 0.52 11.67
N ALA A 174 9.72 1.79 12.01
CA ALA A 174 10.54 2.29 13.10
C ALA A 174 10.22 1.62 14.44
N GLN A 175 8.98 1.11 14.61
CA GLN A 175 8.56 0.38 15.81
C GLN A 175 9.13 -1.03 15.89
N PHE A 176 9.46 -1.64 14.76
CA PHE A 176 9.85 -3.06 14.65
C PHE A 176 11.31 -3.25 14.27
N GLY A 177 12.00 -2.18 13.92
CA GLY A 177 13.40 -2.21 13.49
C GLY A 177 13.60 -2.98 12.17
N TYR A 178 14.86 -3.20 11.82
CA TYR A 178 15.21 -3.95 10.61
C TYR A 178 14.80 -5.43 10.67
N VAL A 179 14.78 -6.03 11.87
CA VAL A 179 14.31 -7.41 12.04
C VAL A 179 12.84 -7.52 11.64
N GLY A 180 11.98 -6.60 12.11
CA GLY A 180 10.58 -6.58 11.73
C GLY A 180 10.38 -6.34 10.23
N PHE A 181 11.16 -5.45 9.62
CA PHE A 181 11.14 -5.22 8.18
C PHE A 181 11.51 -6.49 7.39
N VAL A 182 12.59 -7.18 7.77
CA VAL A 182 13.01 -8.44 7.12
C VAL A 182 11.93 -9.52 7.26
N LEU A 183 11.35 -9.69 8.45
CA LEU A 183 10.26 -10.65 8.66
C LEU A 183 9.04 -10.33 7.80
N PHE A 184 8.69 -9.06 7.66
CA PHE A 184 7.62 -8.61 6.79
C PHE A 184 7.87 -8.94 5.31
N VAL A 185 9.08 -8.69 4.80
CA VAL A 185 9.48 -9.06 3.44
C VAL A 185 9.44 -10.58 3.26
N CYS A 186 9.98 -11.34 4.22
CA CYS A 186 9.94 -12.80 4.21
C CYS A 186 8.51 -13.35 4.19
N PHE A 187 7.60 -12.75 4.94
CA PHE A 187 6.16 -13.11 4.94
C PHE A 187 5.56 -13.01 3.54
N TRP A 188 5.74 -11.85 2.88
CA TRP A 188 5.21 -11.64 1.53
C TRP A 188 5.85 -12.56 0.51
N PHE A 189 7.16 -12.76 0.59
CA PHE A 189 7.87 -13.67 -0.29
C PHE A 189 7.37 -15.11 -0.15
N ARG A 190 7.16 -15.56 1.09
CA ARG A 190 6.60 -16.89 1.38
C ARG A 190 5.17 -17.02 0.85
N LEU A 191 4.33 -16.02 1.03
CA LEU A 191 2.95 -16.02 0.54
C LEU A 191 2.90 -16.14 -0.98
N LEU A 192 3.70 -15.36 -1.70
CA LEU A 192 3.80 -15.41 -3.16
C LEU A 192 4.35 -16.77 -3.65
N LYS A 193 5.33 -17.33 -2.93
CA LYS A 193 5.87 -18.67 -3.24
C LYS A 193 4.80 -19.75 -3.08
N ILE A 194 4.04 -19.74 -1.98
CA ILE A 194 2.93 -20.67 -1.76
C ILE A 194 1.88 -20.55 -2.87
N ALA A 195 1.50 -19.32 -3.23
CA ALA A 195 0.53 -19.08 -4.30
C ALA A 195 1.01 -19.62 -5.64
N LYS A 196 2.30 -19.43 -5.94
CA LYS A 196 2.94 -19.99 -7.14
C LYS A 196 2.92 -21.51 -7.15
N THR A 197 3.33 -22.16 -6.05
CA THR A 197 3.33 -23.62 -5.93
C THR A 197 1.92 -24.20 -6.08
N ASN A 198 0.92 -23.58 -5.44
CA ASN A 198 -0.49 -23.97 -5.59
C ASN A 198 -0.99 -23.82 -7.02
N PHE A 199 -0.55 -22.79 -7.74
CA PHE A 199 -0.86 -22.61 -9.15
C PHE A 199 -0.25 -23.73 -10.00
N GLU A 200 0.99 -24.12 -9.74
CA GLU A 200 1.68 -25.20 -10.46
C GLU A 200 1.03 -26.57 -10.22
N ILE A 201 0.57 -26.86 -8.98
CA ILE A 201 -0.05 -28.14 -8.61
C ILE A 201 -1.52 -28.21 -9.06
N TYR A 202 -2.31 -27.21 -8.76
CA TYR A 202 -3.77 -27.24 -8.94
C TYR A 202 -4.26 -26.50 -10.19
N ASN A 203 -3.36 -25.86 -10.94
CA ASN A 203 -3.66 -25.01 -12.12
C ASN A 203 -4.74 -23.93 -11.83
N ASN A 204 -4.79 -23.45 -10.57
CA ASN A 204 -5.76 -22.43 -10.16
C ASN A 204 -5.24 -21.02 -10.44
N GLU A 205 -5.34 -20.62 -11.72
CA GLU A 205 -4.89 -19.32 -12.19
C GLU A 205 -5.59 -18.14 -11.47
N LEU A 206 -6.85 -18.31 -11.11
CA LEU A 206 -7.62 -17.26 -10.44
C LEU A 206 -7.04 -16.96 -9.05
N LEU A 207 -6.77 -17.99 -8.24
CA LEU A 207 -6.24 -17.82 -6.90
C LEU A 207 -4.85 -17.16 -6.94
N PHE A 208 -4.00 -17.55 -7.89
CA PHE A 208 -2.70 -16.93 -8.09
C PHE A 208 -2.82 -15.45 -8.45
N LYS A 209 -3.69 -15.09 -9.39
CA LYS A 209 -3.95 -13.70 -9.77
C LYS A 209 -4.51 -12.87 -8.61
N LEU A 210 -5.41 -13.44 -7.79
CA LEU A 210 -5.93 -12.78 -6.60
C LEU A 210 -4.84 -12.51 -5.57
N THR A 211 -3.93 -13.46 -5.36
CA THR A 211 -2.79 -13.24 -4.43
C THR A 211 -1.90 -12.08 -4.91
N ILE A 212 -1.62 -12.01 -6.21
CA ILE A 212 -0.88 -10.88 -6.77
C ILE A 212 -1.64 -9.57 -6.59
N LEU A 213 -2.96 -9.55 -6.80
CA LEU A 213 -3.76 -8.35 -6.59
C LEU A 213 -3.78 -7.90 -5.13
N ILE A 214 -3.84 -8.83 -4.17
CA ILE A 214 -3.76 -8.52 -2.74
C ILE A 214 -2.39 -7.90 -2.42
N PHE A 215 -1.32 -8.44 -2.99
CA PHE A 215 0.03 -7.88 -2.82
C PHE A 215 0.13 -6.46 -3.41
N ILE A 216 -0.40 -6.24 -4.62
CA ILE A 216 -0.46 -4.92 -5.26
C ILE A 216 -1.32 -3.96 -4.44
N PHE A 217 -2.49 -4.43 -3.95
CA PHE A 217 -3.34 -3.64 -3.07
C PHE A 217 -2.56 -3.17 -1.84
N PHE A 218 -1.81 -4.10 -1.21
CA PHE A 218 -1.01 -3.76 -0.06
C PHE A 218 0.03 -2.67 -0.38
N ILE A 219 0.76 -2.80 -1.49
CA ILE A 219 1.75 -1.79 -1.90
C ILE A 219 1.08 -0.44 -2.16
N ILE A 220 -0.05 -0.40 -2.87
CA ILE A 220 -0.72 0.86 -3.27
C ILE A 220 -1.37 1.55 -2.06
N TYR A 221 -2.00 0.79 -1.16
CA TYR A 221 -2.77 1.36 -0.04
C TYR A 221 -1.94 1.63 1.20
N CYS A 222 -0.86 0.92 1.37
CA CYS A 222 -0.05 0.91 2.57
C CYS A 222 1.39 1.38 2.36
N GLY A 223 1.77 1.61 1.09
CA GLY A 223 3.08 2.15 0.70
C GLY A 223 3.15 3.67 0.66
#